data_9429a31047c75c04bb1520e5083e2fc9
#
_entry.id   9429a31047c75c04bb1520e5083e2fc9
#
_cell.length_a   1.000
_cell.length_b   1.000
_cell.length_c   1.000
_cell.angle_alpha   90.00
_cell.angle_beta   90.00
_cell.angle_gamma   90.00
#
_symmetry.space_group_name_H-M   'P 1'
#
loop_
_entity.id
_entity.type
_entity.pdbx_description
1 polymer ?
#
loop_
_entity_poly.entity_id
_entity_poly.type
_entity_poly.pdbx_seq_one_letter_code
_entity_poly.pdbx_strand_id
1 'polypeptide(L)'
;MTEAQNIQPVTIHGLTLANFRNAESAQYTFGTGLIFITGNNGAGKTTILEAIGLTSFLRSFRFALDREMIRFGSSFYRIETGFSVGTAKHRLSIAFGRNPEDPKAALVKKYMFDGRANTRAAEIIGRIPTVVLSPDDLRIIAGDHAERRRFLDLLLSMLYPAYFAALQQYQRALKMRSQALKSRPDEGMLAAIDRELASAGVQILEKRRQFIP
;
A
#
# COMPACT_ATOMS: atom_id res chain seq x y z
N MET A 1 5.17 18.28 23.73
CA MET A 1 6.36 18.36 22.86
C MET A 1 6.73 16.93 22.51
N THR A 2 6.38 16.49 21.31
CA THR A 2 6.61 15.12 20.83
C THR A 2 8.09 15.00 20.47
N GLU A 3 8.79 14.04 21.09
CA GLU A 3 10.17 13.74 20.71
C GLU A 3 10.25 13.60 19.18
N ALA A 4 11.06 14.43 18.56
CA ALA A 4 11.42 14.27 17.15
C ALA A 4 12.12 12.92 17.03
N GLN A 5 11.40 11.92 16.59
CA GLN A 5 12.00 10.65 16.22
C GLN A 5 13.13 10.97 15.23
N ASN A 6 14.31 10.49 15.54
CA ASN A 6 15.50 10.63 14.71
C ASN A 6 15.28 9.86 13.40
N ILE A 7 14.56 10.50 12.46
CA ILE A 7 14.18 9.90 11.18
C ILE A 7 15.45 9.83 10.35
N GLN A 8 16.03 8.65 10.26
CA GLN A 8 17.18 8.43 9.39
C GLN A 8 16.74 8.60 7.92
N PRO A 9 17.56 9.24 7.08
CA PRO A 9 17.25 9.44 5.68
C PRO A 9 17.10 8.10 4.97
N VAL A 10 16.02 7.98 4.19
CA VAL A 10 15.75 6.81 3.34
C VAL A 10 16.11 7.18 1.90
N THR A 11 16.92 6.35 1.26
CA THR A 11 17.33 6.55 -0.13
C THR A 11 17.01 5.31 -0.95
N ILE A 12 16.25 5.49 -2.03
CA ILE A 12 15.98 4.44 -3.00
C ILE A 12 17.13 4.41 -4.01
N HIS A 13 17.76 3.25 -4.17
CA HIS A 13 18.91 3.07 -5.08
C HIS A 13 18.53 2.38 -6.37
N GLY A 14 17.50 1.52 -6.35
CA GLY A 14 17.12 0.73 -7.50
C GLY A 14 15.67 0.29 -7.46
N LEU A 15 15.12 0.07 -8.66
CA LEU A 15 13.78 -0.43 -8.87
C LEU A 15 13.81 -1.43 -10.02
N THR A 16 13.29 -2.62 -9.77
CA THR A 16 13.11 -3.65 -10.81
C THR A 16 11.62 -3.95 -10.95
N LEU A 17 11.15 -3.94 -12.16
CA LEU A 17 9.76 -4.22 -12.52
C LEU A 17 9.67 -5.47 -13.39
N ALA A 18 8.70 -6.32 -13.12
CA ALA A 18 8.33 -7.43 -13.99
C ALA A 18 6.82 -7.46 -14.16
N ASN A 19 6.34 -7.41 -15.40
CA ASN A 19 4.92 -7.45 -15.78
C ASN A 19 4.05 -6.39 -15.06
N PHE A 20 4.60 -5.22 -14.82
CA PHE A 20 3.92 -4.14 -14.10
C PHE A 20 3.48 -3.05 -15.07
N ARG A 21 2.18 -2.83 -15.20
CA ARG A 21 1.57 -1.87 -16.13
C ARG A 21 2.01 -2.16 -17.58
N ASN A 22 2.70 -1.20 -18.20
CA ASN A 22 3.26 -1.34 -19.53
C ASN A 22 4.68 -1.95 -19.55
N ALA A 23 5.32 -2.09 -18.39
CA ALA A 23 6.67 -2.65 -18.29
C ALA A 23 6.63 -4.19 -18.24
N GLU A 24 7.23 -4.85 -19.23
CA GLU A 24 7.45 -6.30 -19.21
C GLU A 24 8.59 -6.66 -18.26
N SER A 25 9.74 -6.06 -18.49
CA SER A 25 10.91 -6.14 -17.63
C SER A 25 11.65 -4.81 -17.72
N ALA A 26 11.90 -4.18 -16.59
CA ALA A 26 12.63 -2.92 -16.54
C ALA A 26 13.43 -2.83 -15.23
N GLN A 27 14.61 -2.25 -15.34
CA GLN A 27 15.48 -2.00 -14.20
C GLN A 27 15.95 -0.56 -14.22
N TYR A 28 15.87 0.10 -13.07
CA TYR A 28 16.26 1.49 -12.89
C TYR A 28 17.23 1.59 -11.73
N THR A 29 18.26 2.42 -11.88
CA THR A 29 19.18 2.80 -10.82
C THR A 29 19.02 4.28 -10.56
N PHE A 30 18.89 4.66 -9.29
CA PHE A 30 18.70 6.05 -8.89
C PHE A 30 19.94 6.56 -8.16
N GLY A 31 20.33 7.79 -8.50
CA GLY A 31 21.29 8.56 -7.72
C GLY A 31 20.60 9.26 -6.53
N THR A 32 21.37 10.08 -5.85
CA THR A 32 20.88 10.97 -4.78
C THR A 32 20.44 12.31 -5.37
N GLY A 33 19.54 13.01 -4.66
CA GLY A 33 19.09 14.35 -5.03
C GLY A 33 17.91 14.36 -6.00
N LEU A 34 17.88 15.35 -6.89
CA LEU A 34 16.76 15.56 -7.81
C LEU A 34 16.90 14.67 -9.05
N ILE A 35 15.86 13.91 -9.36
CA ILE A 35 15.82 12.99 -10.49
C ILE A 35 14.68 13.39 -11.42
N PHE A 36 14.98 13.63 -12.69
CA PHE A 36 14.01 13.90 -13.73
C PHE A 36 13.73 12.64 -14.56
N ILE A 37 12.45 12.26 -14.66
CA ILE A 37 12.01 11.15 -15.51
C ILE A 37 11.34 11.77 -16.74
N THR A 38 11.99 11.70 -17.89
CA THR A 38 11.56 12.30 -19.15
C THR A 38 11.22 11.24 -20.20
N GLY A 39 10.48 11.62 -21.22
CA GLY A 39 10.09 10.73 -22.32
C GLY A 39 8.68 11.02 -22.85
N ASN A 40 8.31 10.35 -23.93
CA ASN A 40 7.00 10.50 -24.58
C ASN A 40 5.83 10.10 -23.69
N ASN A 41 4.62 10.53 -24.04
CA ASN A 41 3.41 10.06 -23.40
C ASN A 41 3.26 8.54 -23.60
N GLY A 42 2.86 7.81 -22.55
CA GLY A 42 2.79 6.35 -22.61
C GLY A 42 4.11 5.60 -22.36
N ALA A 43 5.26 6.29 -22.31
CA ALA A 43 6.59 5.66 -22.10
C ALA A 43 6.78 5.01 -20.72
N GLY A 44 5.83 5.11 -19.80
CA GLY A 44 5.92 4.48 -18.48
C GLY A 44 6.48 5.38 -17.37
N LYS A 45 6.60 6.70 -17.58
CA LYS A 45 7.08 7.63 -16.54
C LYS A 45 6.29 7.49 -15.23
N THR A 46 4.97 7.53 -15.32
CA THR A 46 4.08 7.37 -14.18
C THR A 46 4.12 5.96 -13.61
N THR A 47 4.41 4.95 -14.42
CA THR A 47 4.59 3.56 -13.99
C THR A 47 5.73 3.43 -12.97
N ILE A 48 6.85 4.13 -13.20
CA ILE A 48 7.99 4.17 -12.27
C ILE A 48 7.57 4.80 -10.94
N LEU A 49 6.92 5.96 -10.97
CA LEU A 49 6.44 6.65 -9.76
C LEU A 49 5.39 5.81 -9.02
N GLU A 50 4.48 5.15 -9.76
CA GLU A 50 3.46 4.28 -9.17
C GLU A 50 4.09 3.06 -8.48
N ALA A 51 5.12 2.47 -9.07
CA ALA A 51 5.86 1.37 -8.47
C ALA A 51 6.58 1.80 -7.17
N ILE A 52 7.24 2.96 -7.16
CA ILE A 52 7.85 3.53 -5.96
C ILE A 52 6.78 3.79 -4.88
N GLY A 53 5.67 4.43 -5.24
CA GLY A 53 4.54 4.66 -4.32
C GLY A 53 3.98 3.35 -3.77
N LEU A 54 3.91 2.30 -4.59
CA LEU A 54 3.42 0.99 -4.16
C LEU A 54 4.32 0.36 -3.09
N THR A 55 5.63 0.58 -3.15
CA THR A 55 6.54 0.08 -2.11
C THR A 55 6.40 0.81 -0.77
N SER A 56 5.89 2.03 -0.78
CA SER A 56 5.60 2.83 0.41
C SER A 56 4.20 2.55 0.99
N PHE A 57 3.20 2.65 0.13
CA PHE A 57 1.78 2.63 0.52
C PHE A 57 1.15 1.24 0.47
N LEU A 58 1.83 0.26 -0.12
CA LEU A 58 1.33 -1.08 -0.42
C LEU A 58 0.06 -1.09 -1.29
N ARG A 59 -0.24 0.03 -1.92
CA ARG A 59 -1.35 0.23 -2.86
C ARG A 59 -1.00 1.33 -3.87
N SER A 60 -1.67 1.30 -5.02
CA SER A 60 -1.51 2.37 -6.01
C SER A 60 -2.03 3.70 -5.45
N PHE A 61 -1.25 4.77 -5.59
CA PHE A 61 -1.72 6.14 -5.31
C PHE A 61 -2.73 6.63 -6.36
N ARG A 62 -2.81 5.94 -7.50
CA ARG A 62 -3.83 6.17 -8.54
C ARG A 62 -5.13 5.39 -8.29
N PHE A 63 -5.27 4.79 -7.11
CA PHE A 63 -6.43 4.00 -6.68
C PHE A 63 -6.75 2.78 -7.56
N ALA A 64 -5.80 2.33 -8.39
CA ALA A 64 -5.95 1.12 -9.18
C ALA A 64 -5.95 -0.13 -8.29
N LEU A 65 -6.76 -1.10 -8.66
CA LEU A 65 -6.73 -2.41 -8.03
C LEU A 65 -5.46 -3.18 -8.44
N ASP A 66 -4.97 -4.07 -7.58
CA ASP A 66 -3.76 -4.85 -7.86
C ASP A 66 -3.83 -5.59 -9.21
N ARG A 67 -5.00 -6.15 -9.56
CA ARG A 67 -5.22 -6.84 -10.85
C ARG A 67 -5.07 -5.93 -12.07
N GLU A 68 -5.37 -4.65 -11.92
CA GLU A 68 -5.29 -3.65 -13.00
C GLU A 68 -3.84 -3.17 -13.23
N MET A 69 -2.94 -3.50 -12.31
CA MET A 69 -1.52 -3.20 -12.41
C MET A 69 -0.72 -4.34 -13.07
N ILE A 70 -1.33 -5.51 -13.25
CA ILE A 70 -0.73 -6.61 -14.04
C ILE A 70 -0.67 -6.16 -15.50
N ARG A 71 0.47 -6.39 -16.15
CA ARG A 71 0.63 -6.15 -17.58
C ARG A 71 -0.37 -6.99 -18.38
N PHE A 72 -0.95 -6.39 -19.40
CA PHE A 72 -1.88 -7.10 -20.28
C PHE A 72 -1.20 -8.38 -20.86
N GLY A 73 -1.91 -9.50 -20.81
CA GLY A 73 -1.39 -10.81 -21.22
C GLY A 73 -0.55 -11.53 -20.17
N SER A 74 -0.32 -10.94 -18.99
CA SER A 74 0.43 -11.57 -17.89
C SER A 74 -0.49 -12.02 -16.75
N SER A 75 -0.01 -12.94 -15.91
CA SER A 75 -0.76 -13.48 -14.77
C SER A 75 -0.32 -12.91 -13.41
N PHE A 76 0.77 -12.16 -13.39
CA PHE A 76 1.34 -11.57 -12.18
C PHE A 76 2.10 -10.28 -12.50
N TYR A 77 2.39 -9.50 -11.45
CA TYR A 77 3.46 -8.50 -11.46
C TYR A 77 4.41 -8.71 -10.29
N ARG A 78 5.64 -8.21 -10.44
CA ARG A 78 6.62 -8.10 -9.35
C ARG A 78 7.30 -6.74 -9.40
N ILE A 79 7.49 -6.15 -8.22
CA ILE A 79 8.26 -4.92 -8.01
C ILE A 79 9.31 -5.24 -6.96
N GLU A 80 10.57 -4.92 -7.24
CA GLU A 80 11.66 -5.01 -6.27
C GLU A 80 12.30 -3.64 -6.12
N THR A 81 12.46 -3.20 -4.87
CA THR A 81 13.05 -1.91 -4.53
C THR A 81 14.24 -2.13 -3.61
N GLY A 82 15.40 -1.67 -4.05
CA GLY A 82 16.60 -1.55 -3.22
C GLY A 82 16.67 -0.17 -2.61
N PHE A 83 16.81 -0.09 -1.29
CA PHE A 83 16.89 1.18 -0.56
C PHE A 83 17.82 1.08 0.64
N SER A 84 18.21 2.23 1.21
CA SER A 84 18.94 2.28 2.48
C SER A 84 18.20 3.15 3.49
N VAL A 85 18.38 2.82 4.77
CA VAL A 85 18.01 3.63 5.93
C VAL A 85 19.30 3.95 6.67
N GLY A 86 19.75 5.19 6.60
CA GLY A 86 21.11 5.53 6.99
C GLY A 86 22.12 4.73 6.16
N THR A 87 22.95 3.90 6.80
CA THR A 87 23.95 3.04 6.14
C THR A 87 23.46 1.62 5.85
N ALA A 88 22.34 1.21 6.45
CA ALA A 88 21.80 -0.14 6.28
C ALA A 88 21.08 -0.29 4.94
N LYS A 89 21.48 -1.29 4.14
CA LYS A 89 20.86 -1.60 2.85
C LYS A 89 19.76 -2.62 3.02
N HIS A 90 18.65 -2.37 2.35
CA HIS A 90 17.45 -3.20 2.40
C HIS A 90 16.92 -3.50 1.00
N ARG A 91 16.17 -4.59 0.89
CA ARG A 91 15.44 -4.98 -0.32
C ARG A 91 14.01 -5.34 0.02
N LEU A 92 13.07 -4.72 -0.66
CA LEU A 92 11.64 -5.05 -0.58
C LEU A 92 11.18 -5.58 -1.93
N SER A 93 10.52 -6.75 -1.92
CA SER A 93 9.83 -7.29 -3.10
C SER A 93 8.34 -7.38 -2.82
N ILE A 94 7.53 -6.89 -3.76
CA ILE A 94 6.08 -7.00 -3.77
C ILE A 94 5.70 -7.76 -5.04
N ALA A 95 4.95 -8.83 -4.88
CA ALA A 95 4.41 -9.59 -6.00
C ALA A 95 2.89 -9.76 -5.82
N PHE A 96 2.16 -9.67 -6.91
CA PHE A 96 0.73 -9.95 -6.94
C PHE A 96 0.41 -10.81 -8.15
N GLY A 97 -0.34 -11.87 -7.94
CA GLY A 97 -0.72 -12.78 -9.01
C GLY A 97 -1.24 -14.09 -8.47
N ARG A 98 -1.45 -15.05 -9.36
CA ARG A 98 -1.77 -16.43 -9.01
C ARG A 98 -0.49 -17.22 -8.75
N ASN A 99 -0.60 -18.28 -7.96
CA ASN A 99 0.47 -19.26 -7.88
C ASN A 99 0.65 -19.91 -9.26
N PRO A 100 1.85 -19.89 -9.85
CA PRO A 100 2.09 -20.54 -11.14
C PRO A 100 1.78 -22.06 -11.14
N GLU A 101 1.93 -22.71 -9.99
CA GLU A 101 1.69 -24.15 -9.81
C GLU A 101 0.20 -24.48 -9.67
N ASP A 102 -0.65 -23.49 -9.37
CA ASP A 102 -2.11 -23.66 -9.27
C ASP A 102 -2.83 -22.49 -9.99
N PRO A 103 -3.13 -22.64 -11.27
CA PRO A 103 -3.85 -21.61 -12.05
C PRO A 103 -5.25 -21.28 -11.53
N LYS A 104 -5.85 -22.15 -10.70
CA LYS A 104 -7.16 -21.94 -10.08
C LYS A 104 -7.06 -21.22 -8.72
N ALA A 105 -5.84 -21.08 -8.18
CA ALA A 105 -5.62 -20.38 -6.92
C ALA A 105 -6.12 -18.93 -7.00
N ALA A 106 -6.53 -18.42 -5.87
CA ALA A 106 -6.89 -17.01 -5.73
C ALA A 106 -5.69 -16.09 -5.99
N LEU A 107 -5.96 -14.90 -6.50
CA LEU A 107 -4.94 -13.86 -6.62
C LEU A 107 -4.47 -13.44 -5.23
N VAL A 108 -3.16 -13.48 -5.00
CA VAL A 108 -2.55 -13.19 -3.70
C VAL A 108 -1.45 -12.16 -3.86
N LYS A 109 -1.41 -11.21 -2.93
CA LYS A 109 -0.30 -10.26 -2.78
C LYS A 109 0.68 -10.80 -1.75
N LYS A 110 1.94 -10.93 -2.16
CA LYS A 110 3.03 -11.45 -1.33
C LYS A 110 4.10 -10.37 -1.15
N TYR A 111 4.71 -10.37 0.02
CA TYR A 111 5.78 -9.46 0.37
C TYR A 111 7.01 -10.26 0.82
N MET A 112 8.18 -9.78 0.43
CA MET A 112 9.46 -10.30 0.90
C MET A 112 10.35 -9.13 1.29
N PHE A 113 10.86 -9.14 2.50
CA PHE A 113 11.74 -8.10 3.02
C PHE A 113 13.07 -8.73 3.46
N ASP A 114 14.17 -8.26 2.89
CA ASP A 114 15.54 -8.75 3.13
C ASP A 114 15.65 -10.29 3.06
N GLY A 115 15.03 -10.89 2.03
CA GLY A 115 15.00 -12.33 1.83
C GLY A 115 13.97 -13.10 2.71
N ARG A 116 13.33 -12.43 3.69
CA ARG A 116 12.31 -13.05 4.52
C ARG A 116 10.99 -13.07 3.77
N ALA A 117 10.56 -14.23 3.32
CA ALA A 117 9.28 -14.44 2.67
C ALA A 117 8.10 -14.31 3.66
N ASN A 118 6.90 -14.08 3.12
CA ASN A 118 5.65 -13.95 3.88
C ASN A 118 5.67 -12.86 4.96
N THR A 119 6.47 -11.80 4.74
CA THR A 119 6.44 -10.61 5.60
C THR A 119 5.05 -9.99 5.57
N ARG A 120 4.55 -9.57 6.73
CA ARG A 120 3.22 -8.97 6.82
C ARG A 120 3.25 -7.52 6.34
N ALA A 121 2.16 -7.07 5.72
CA ALA A 121 2.01 -5.69 5.25
C ALA A 121 2.29 -4.64 6.37
N ALA A 122 1.86 -4.93 7.60
CA ALA A 122 2.09 -4.07 8.76
C ALA A 122 3.58 -3.91 9.15
N GLU A 123 4.43 -4.84 8.72
CA GLU A 123 5.88 -4.77 8.95
C GLU A 123 6.62 -3.94 7.89
N ILE A 124 5.95 -3.65 6.77
CA ILE A 124 6.53 -2.96 5.60
C ILE A 124 6.09 -1.51 5.55
N ILE A 125 4.80 -1.27 5.81
CA ILE A 125 4.23 0.08 5.69
C ILE A 125 4.99 1.07 6.56
N GLY A 126 5.32 2.25 5.99
CA GLY A 126 6.10 3.27 6.69
C GLY A 126 7.63 3.08 6.68
N ARG A 127 8.16 1.95 6.16
CA ARG A 127 9.62 1.76 6.05
C ARG A 127 10.28 2.61 4.98
N ILE A 128 9.54 2.92 3.93
CA ILE A 128 9.97 3.84 2.87
C ILE A 128 8.98 5.01 2.88
N PRO A 129 9.15 6.00 3.79
CA PRO A 129 8.25 7.14 3.84
C PRO A 129 8.37 7.93 2.54
N THR A 130 7.26 8.12 1.87
CA THR A 130 7.19 8.76 0.55
C THR A 130 6.04 9.75 0.54
N VAL A 131 6.28 10.92 -0.02
CA VAL A 131 5.23 11.89 -0.35
C VAL A 131 5.05 11.89 -1.86
N VAL A 132 3.83 11.68 -2.30
CA VAL A 132 3.45 11.79 -3.71
C VAL A 132 2.62 13.03 -3.88
N LEU A 133 2.93 13.82 -4.90
CA LEU A 133 2.11 14.96 -5.32
C LEU A 133 1.69 14.72 -6.77
N SER A 134 0.40 14.73 -7.01
CA SER A 134 -0.20 14.53 -8.34
C SER A 134 -1.32 15.55 -8.60
N PRO A 135 -1.67 15.83 -9.86
CA PRO A 135 -2.84 16.67 -10.16
C PRO A 135 -4.14 16.15 -9.55
N ASP A 136 -4.26 14.83 -9.33
CA ASP A 136 -5.43 14.21 -8.70
C ASP A 136 -5.58 14.58 -7.20
N ASP A 137 -4.53 15.07 -6.54
CA ASP A 137 -4.58 15.45 -5.12
C ASP A 137 -5.46 16.69 -4.88
N LEU A 138 -5.79 17.45 -5.92
CA LEU A 138 -6.81 18.49 -5.84
C LEU A 138 -8.17 17.94 -5.42
N ARG A 139 -8.44 16.65 -5.63
CA ARG A 139 -9.65 15.97 -5.16
C ARG A 139 -9.74 15.87 -3.63
N ILE A 140 -8.64 16.00 -2.90
CA ILE A 140 -8.67 16.07 -1.44
C ILE A 140 -9.48 17.29 -0.98
N ILE A 141 -9.41 18.38 -1.74
CA ILE A 141 -10.12 19.64 -1.46
C ILE A 141 -11.49 19.65 -2.15
N ALA A 142 -11.50 19.38 -3.46
CA ALA A 142 -12.71 19.52 -4.30
C ALA A 142 -13.58 18.25 -4.35
N GLY A 143 -13.05 17.09 -3.93
CA GLY A 143 -13.73 15.81 -3.97
C GLY A 143 -14.61 15.53 -2.75
N ASP A 144 -15.08 14.29 -2.70
CA ASP A 144 -16.01 13.83 -1.67
C ASP A 144 -15.30 13.46 -0.34
N HIS A 145 -16.10 13.15 0.67
CA HIS A 145 -15.59 12.71 1.97
C HIS A 145 -14.82 11.39 1.93
N ALA A 146 -15.04 10.54 0.92
CA ALA A 146 -14.34 9.27 0.79
C ALA A 146 -12.89 9.50 0.39
N GLU A 147 -12.60 10.47 -0.45
CA GLU A 147 -11.23 10.81 -0.88
C GLU A 147 -10.42 11.39 0.29
N ARG A 148 -11.02 12.29 1.08
CA ARG A 148 -10.38 12.81 2.30
C ARG A 148 -10.10 11.71 3.32
N ARG A 149 -11.06 10.78 3.53
CA ARG A 149 -10.83 9.63 4.42
C ARG A 149 -9.71 8.74 3.91
N ARG A 150 -9.65 8.46 2.61
CA ARG A 150 -8.58 7.65 2.00
C ARG A 150 -7.21 8.27 2.19
N PHE A 151 -7.11 9.58 2.02
CA PHE A 151 -5.87 10.32 2.25
C PHE A 151 -5.41 10.18 3.71
N LEU A 152 -6.31 10.42 4.66
CA LEU A 152 -6.02 10.26 6.09
C LEU A 152 -5.62 8.82 6.43
N ASP A 153 -6.33 7.84 5.90
CA ASP A 153 -6.03 6.42 6.14
C ASP A 153 -4.65 6.05 5.59
N LEU A 154 -4.28 6.60 4.45
CA LEU A 154 -2.96 6.40 3.87
C LEU A 154 -1.87 6.99 4.77
N LEU A 155 -2.01 8.27 5.12
CA LEU A 155 -1.05 9.01 5.93
C LEU A 155 -0.89 8.38 7.32
N LEU A 156 -2.00 8.14 8.02
CA LEU A 156 -1.97 7.57 9.37
C LEU A 156 -1.45 6.12 9.37
N SER A 157 -1.70 5.35 8.30
CA SER A 157 -1.14 4.00 8.16
C SER A 157 0.38 4.00 8.03
N MET A 158 0.95 5.01 7.37
CA MET A 158 2.41 5.15 7.25
C MET A 158 3.07 5.60 8.56
N LEU A 159 2.40 6.48 9.29
CA LEU A 159 2.92 7.04 10.54
C LEU A 159 2.74 6.08 11.73
N TYR A 160 1.67 5.28 11.73
CA TYR A 160 1.28 4.44 12.85
C TYR A 160 0.93 3.02 12.40
N PRO A 161 1.85 2.04 12.56
CA PRO A 161 1.58 0.63 12.19
C PRO A 161 0.34 0.05 12.89
N ALA A 162 0.06 0.48 14.14
CA ALA A 162 -1.13 0.07 14.87
C ALA A 162 -2.43 0.57 14.20
N TYR A 163 -2.43 1.79 13.64
CA TYR A 163 -3.55 2.30 12.87
C TYR A 163 -3.83 1.46 11.63
N PHE A 164 -2.77 1.07 10.90
CA PHE A 164 -2.91 0.19 9.74
C PHE A 164 -3.51 -1.17 10.11
N ALA A 165 -3.06 -1.76 11.22
CA ALA A 165 -3.61 -3.02 11.71
C ALA A 165 -5.10 -2.89 12.06
N ALA A 166 -5.49 -1.83 12.78
CA ALA A 166 -6.87 -1.54 13.13
C ALA A 166 -7.74 -1.31 11.87
N LEU A 167 -7.22 -0.57 10.87
CA LEU A 167 -7.90 -0.34 9.61
C LEU A 167 -8.14 -1.64 8.83
N GLN A 168 -7.16 -2.54 8.78
CA GLN A 168 -7.32 -3.86 8.16
C GLN A 168 -8.35 -4.72 8.89
N GLN A 169 -8.34 -4.69 10.23
CA GLN A 169 -9.31 -5.41 11.04
C GLN A 169 -10.73 -4.89 10.79
N TYR A 170 -10.91 -3.57 10.82
CA TYR A 170 -12.19 -2.92 10.53
C TYR A 170 -12.74 -3.30 9.15
N GLN A 171 -11.91 -3.25 8.12
CA GLN A 171 -12.32 -3.59 6.75
C GLN A 171 -12.70 -5.07 6.61
N ARG A 172 -11.97 -5.98 7.28
CA ARG A 172 -12.31 -7.41 7.32
C ARG A 172 -13.65 -7.65 8.01
N ALA A 173 -13.84 -7.09 9.20
CA ALA A 173 -15.08 -7.22 9.96
C ALA A 173 -16.27 -6.63 9.19
N LEU A 174 -16.10 -5.47 8.52
CA LEU A 174 -17.14 -4.86 7.69
C LEU A 174 -17.54 -5.76 6.50
N LYS A 175 -16.56 -6.39 5.86
CA LYS A 175 -16.81 -7.35 4.78
C LYS A 175 -17.55 -8.59 5.31
N MET A 176 -17.11 -9.14 6.44
CA MET A 176 -17.78 -10.28 7.09
C MET A 176 -19.22 -9.94 7.45
N ARG A 177 -19.46 -8.76 8.05
CA ARG A 177 -20.81 -8.27 8.38
C ARG A 177 -21.70 -8.18 7.15
N SER A 178 -21.18 -7.58 6.08
CA SER A 178 -21.91 -7.43 4.83
C SER A 178 -22.26 -8.77 4.16
N GLN A 179 -21.40 -9.78 4.33
CA GLN A 179 -21.67 -11.15 3.85
C GLN A 179 -22.68 -11.85 4.75
N ALA A 180 -22.52 -11.78 6.07
CA ALA A 180 -23.42 -12.39 7.04
C ALA A 180 -24.85 -11.89 6.86
N LEU A 181 -25.06 -10.59 6.70
CA LEU A 181 -26.40 -10.00 6.48
C LEU A 181 -27.13 -10.56 5.25
N LYS A 182 -26.41 -11.10 4.25
CA LYS A 182 -27.01 -11.72 3.07
C LYS A 182 -27.52 -13.14 3.32
N SER A 183 -27.01 -13.82 4.35
CA SER A 183 -27.27 -15.23 4.64
C SER A 183 -28.17 -15.47 5.86
N ARG A 184 -28.92 -14.46 6.35
CA ARG A 184 -29.74 -14.51 7.57
C ARG A 184 -28.91 -15.04 8.75
N PRO A 185 -27.99 -14.26 9.27
CA PRO A 185 -27.05 -14.70 10.30
C PRO A 185 -27.77 -14.91 11.63
N ASP A 186 -27.18 -15.78 12.46
CA ASP A 186 -27.50 -15.86 13.88
C ASP A 186 -27.15 -14.55 14.59
N GLU A 187 -27.96 -14.13 15.56
CA GLU A 187 -27.75 -12.88 16.32
C GLU A 187 -26.43 -12.88 17.08
N GLY A 188 -26.01 -14.01 17.61
CA GLY A 188 -24.73 -14.16 18.31
C GLY A 188 -23.53 -13.91 17.38
N MET A 189 -23.59 -14.40 16.16
CA MET A 189 -22.56 -14.16 15.14
C MET A 189 -22.48 -12.68 14.77
N LEU A 190 -23.61 -12.02 14.54
CA LEU A 190 -23.65 -10.59 14.24
C LEU A 190 -23.09 -9.76 15.39
N ALA A 191 -23.49 -10.05 16.63
CA ALA A 191 -23.01 -9.35 17.80
C ALA A 191 -21.46 -9.52 18.01
N ALA A 192 -20.89 -10.67 17.63
CA ALA A 192 -19.45 -10.88 17.67
C ALA A 192 -18.72 -10.01 16.63
N ILE A 193 -19.22 -9.98 15.39
CA ILE A 193 -18.68 -9.15 14.31
C ILE A 193 -18.80 -7.66 14.65
N ASP A 194 -19.93 -7.22 15.21
CA ASP A 194 -20.16 -5.81 15.57
C ASP A 194 -19.23 -5.36 16.71
N ARG A 195 -18.90 -6.23 17.65
CA ARG A 195 -17.89 -5.94 18.69
C ARG A 195 -16.50 -5.74 18.10
N GLU A 196 -16.09 -6.59 17.15
CA GLU A 196 -14.82 -6.45 16.46
C GLU A 196 -14.76 -5.14 15.65
N LEU A 197 -15.85 -4.82 14.96
CA LEU A 197 -16.02 -3.58 14.19
C LEU A 197 -15.93 -2.35 15.09
N ALA A 198 -16.60 -2.34 16.23
CA ALA A 198 -16.60 -1.25 17.19
C ALA A 198 -15.20 -1.07 17.80
N SER A 199 -14.54 -2.14 18.22
CA SER A 199 -13.19 -2.08 18.80
C SER A 199 -12.16 -1.48 17.83
N ALA A 200 -12.13 -1.97 16.59
CA ALA A 200 -11.25 -1.41 15.57
C ALA A 200 -11.64 0.03 15.20
N GLY A 201 -12.94 0.34 15.14
CA GLY A 201 -13.47 1.67 14.83
C GLY A 201 -13.06 2.73 15.85
N VAL A 202 -13.08 2.40 17.15
CA VAL A 202 -12.62 3.30 18.23
C VAL A 202 -11.15 3.67 18.03
N GLN A 203 -10.27 2.70 17.81
CA GLN A 203 -8.84 2.94 17.58
C GLN A 203 -8.58 3.87 16.38
N ILE A 204 -9.34 3.68 15.30
CA ILE A 204 -9.27 4.53 14.11
C ILE A 204 -9.71 5.96 14.43
N LEU A 205 -10.86 6.11 15.13
CA LEU A 205 -11.41 7.42 15.47
C LEU A 205 -10.49 8.21 16.42
N GLU A 206 -9.95 7.56 17.43
CA GLU A 206 -9.02 8.19 18.38
C GLU A 206 -7.79 8.74 17.66
N LYS A 207 -7.19 7.97 16.77
CA LYS A 207 -6.02 8.43 16.00
C LYS A 207 -6.38 9.57 15.05
N ARG A 208 -7.52 9.52 14.39
CA ARG A 208 -7.98 10.62 13.53
C ARG A 208 -8.21 11.90 14.32
N ARG A 209 -8.84 11.82 15.51
CA ARG A 209 -9.05 12.98 16.40
C ARG A 209 -7.76 13.58 16.92
N GLN A 210 -6.75 12.76 17.20
CA GLN A 210 -5.43 13.25 17.61
C GLN A 210 -4.69 13.97 16.49
N PHE A 211 -4.98 13.63 15.25
CA PHE A 211 -4.29 14.16 14.08
C PHE A 211 -4.98 15.37 13.44
N ILE A 212 -6.29 15.44 13.55
CA ILE A 212 -7.11 16.56 13.05
C ILE A 212 -7.50 17.39 14.28
N PRO A 213 -6.94 18.60 14.43
CA PRO A 213 -7.30 19.50 15.53
C PRO A 213 -8.76 19.97 15.47
#